data_222f308d6730ebec911bbb618975aa6b
#
_entry.id   222f308d6730ebec911bbb618975aa6b
#
_cell.length_a   1.000
_cell.length_b   1.000
_cell.length_c   1.000
_cell.angle_alpha   90.00
_cell.angle_beta   90.00
_cell.angle_gamma   90.00
#
_symmetry.space_group_name_H-M   'P 1'
#
loop_
_entity.id
_entity.type
_entity.pdbx_description
1 polymer ?
#
loop_
_entity_poly.entity_id
_entity_poly.type
_entity_poly.pdbx_seq_one_letter_code
_entity_poly.pdbx_strand_id
1 'polypeptide(L)'
;MSWIIGISLLVIVGFILDREVYFYEGTHLGPRVQAWLYDRWAKKYDAGKRESQLRDEEMLARPLLNLLKDVAEPFILDFATGTGRLSYALLSDPDFNGRIIALDLSQGMLEQAAAKLGSLDKEQEELTHSKTADNVEFLRHLSVPLPFPAAAFDVVCALEVLELFPNMEEPLAEFSRVLRPGGILITSRGTEESGRKARIKSKAQFGSLLTKHDFANFQIARWWKLFDRVIAMKNGSSDPVRARKLKDLMQCSMCRQTQWEHEVNEFLCKNCGKKLSVTKEGIVLN
;
A
#
# COMPACT_ATOMS: atom_id res chain seq x y z
N MET A 1 -8.90 31.58 39.43
CA MET A 1 -8.70 30.10 39.42
C MET A 1 -9.31 29.42 38.19
N SER A 2 -10.50 29.76 37.73
CA SER A 2 -11.19 29.17 36.57
C SER A 2 -10.45 29.34 35.22
N TRP A 3 -9.84 30.49 34.97
CA TRP A 3 -9.12 30.75 33.72
C TRP A 3 -7.78 29.99 33.63
N ILE A 4 -7.09 29.70 34.74
CA ILE A 4 -5.89 28.90 34.78
C ILE A 4 -6.25 27.45 34.40
N ILE A 5 -7.35 26.92 34.92
CA ILE A 5 -7.85 25.58 34.56
C ILE A 5 -8.19 25.52 33.07
N GLY A 6 -8.83 26.58 32.53
CA GLY A 6 -9.14 26.67 31.09
C GLY A 6 -7.91 26.65 30.20
N ILE A 7 -6.88 27.43 30.54
CA ILE A 7 -5.61 27.44 29.81
C ILE A 7 -4.90 26.07 29.90
N SER A 8 -4.84 25.48 31.10
CA SER A 8 -4.22 24.16 31.28
C SER A 8 -4.91 23.09 30.44
N LEU A 9 -6.26 23.11 30.38
CA LEU A 9 -7.03 22.19 29.55
C LEU A 9 -6.72 22.38 28.06
N LEU A 10 -6.67 23.63 27.58
CA LEU A 10 -6.31 23.91 26.17
C LEU A 10 -4.92 23.45 25.82
N VAL A 11 -3.93 23.61 26.71
CA VAL A 11 -2.56 23.13 26.51
C VAL A 11 -2.53 21.58 26.43
N ILE A 12 -3.25 20.92 27.33
CA ILE A 12 -3.34 19.44 27.34
C ILE A 12 -4.01 18.94 26.05
N VAL A 13 -5.12 19.55 25.65
CA VAL A 13 -5.82 19.20 24.41
C VAL A 13 -4.91 19.46 23.19
N GLY A 14 -4.22 20.60 23.17
CA GLY A 14 -3.25 20.93 22.11
C GLY A 14 -2.14 19.88 22.01
N PHE A 15 -1.57 19.45 23.14
CA PHE A 15 -0.55 18.41 23.19
C PHE A 15 -1.07 17.03 22.72
N ILE A 16 -2.30 16.66 23.12
CA ILE A 16 -2.92 15.40 22.68
C ILE A 16 -3.17 15.43 21.17
N LEU A 17 -3.69 16.55 20.64
CA LEU A 17 -3.94 16.71 19.21
C LEU A 17 -2.63 16.70 18.40
N ASP A 18 -1.60 17.40 18.85
CA ASP A 18 -0.28 17.40 18.22
C ASP A 18 0.28 15.98 18.16
N ARG A 19 0.22 15.26 19.29
CA ARG A 19 0.66 13.85 19.34
C ARG A 19 -0.17 12.95 18.44
N GLU A 20 -1.48 13.12 18.39
CA GLU A 20 -2.35 12.32 17.53
C GLU A 20 -2.07 12.60 16.05
N VAL A 21 -1.87 13.84 15.65
CA VAL A 21 -1.64 14.24 14.27
C VAL A 21 -0.24 13.83 13.80
N TYR A 22 0.82 14.19 14.53
CA TYR A 22 2.21 14.03 14.06
C TYR A 22 2.88 12.72 14.49
N PHE A 23 2.45 12.13 15.60
CA PHE A 23 3.07 10.90 16.11
C PHE A 23 2.25 9.65 15.72
N TYR A 24 0.95 9.71 15.86
CA TYR A 24 0.05 8.60 15.52
C TYR A 24 -0.55 8.71 14.11
N GLU A 25 -0.32 9.82 13.42
CA GLU A 25 -0.78 10.04 12.03
C GLU A 25 -2.30 9.82 11.88
N GLY A 26 -3.07 10.25 12.89
CA GLY A 26 -4.52 10.14 12.89
C GLY A 26 -5.09 8.74 13.10
N THR A 27 -4.26 7.76 13.45
CA THR A 27 -4.67 6.34 13.56
C THR A 27 -5.86 6.11 14.50
N HIS A 28 -5.92 6.82 15.64
CA HIS A 28 -7.02 6.65 16.60
C HIS A 28 -8.27 7.45 16.23
N LEU A 29 -8.17 8.36 15.26
CA LEU A 29 -9.27 9.19 14.78
C LEU A 29 -10.04 8.54 13.62
N GLY A 30 -9.57 7.38 13.17
CA GLY A 30 -10.18 6.58 12.13
C GLY A 30 -9.72 6.92 10.71
N PRO A 31 -10.00 6.03 9.74
CA PRO A 31 -9.39 6.07 8.41
C PRO A 31 -9.77 7.31 7.59
N ARG A 32 -10.93 7.93 7.83
CA ARG A 32 -11.33 9.17 7.12
C ARG A 32 -10.50 10.37 7.55
N VAL A 33 -10.21 10.51 8.85
CA VAL A 33 -9.35 11.58 9.36
C VAL A 33 -7.92 11.36 8.92
N GLN A 34 -7.46 10.12 8.97
CA GLN A 34 -6.15 9.74 8.47
C GLN A 34 -6.01 10.06 6.98
N ALA A 35 -6.99 9.71 6.13
CA ALA A 35 -7.00 10.07 4.71
C ALA A 35 -6.86 11.59 4.52
N TRP A 36 -7.64 12.38 5.26
CA TRP A 36 -7.58 13.83 5.18
C TRP A 36 -6.21 14.41 5.58
N LEU A 37 -5.56 13.84 6.61
CA LEU A 37 -4.20 14.25 6.99
C LEU A 37 -3.20 13.95 5.88
N TYR A 38 -3.24 12.75 5.31
CA TYR A 38 -2.35 12.34 4.22
C TYR A 38 -2.59 13.14 2.93
N ASP A 39 -3.85 13.49 2.61
CA ASP A 39 -4.18 14.40 1.51
C ASP A 39 -3.48 15.77 1.67
N ARG A 40 -3.41 16.30 2.90
CA ARG A 40 -2.72 17.58 3.18
C ARG A 40 -1.20 17.46 3.09
N TRP A 41 -0.64 16.31 3.39
CA TRP A 41 0.81 16.07 3.37
C TRP A 41 1.33 15.64 2.00
N ALA A 42 0.49 15.13 1.12
CA ALA A 42 0.85 14.48 -0.13
C ALA A 42 1.88 15.25 -0.96
N LYS A 43 1.66 16.55 -1.19
CA LYS A 43 2.57 17.38 -2.00
C LYS A 43 3.99 17.53 -1.45
N LYS A 44 4.18 17.32 -0.14
CA LYS A 44 5.48 17.47 0.54
C LYS A 44 6.03 16.12 1.03
N TYR A 45 5.29 15.04 0.81
CA TYR A 45 5.59 13.74 1.40
C TYR A 45 6.96 13.19 0.95
N ASP A 46 7.23 13.22 -0.35
CA ASP A 46 8.48 12.70 -0.91
C ASP A 46 9.72 13.48 -0.45
N ALA A 47 9.59 14.79 -0.22
CA ALA A 47 10.70 15.58 0.33
C ALA A 47 11.16 15.07 1.70
N GLY A 48 10.20 14.61 2.53
CA GLY A 48 10.49 14.00 3.84
C GLY A 48 11.01 12.55 3.77
N LYS A 49 10.87 11.87 2.63
CA LYS A 49 11.25 10.47 2.44
C LYS A 49 12.46 10.25 1.52
N ARG A 50 13.05 11.33 1.00
CA ARG A 50 14.09 11.28 -0.02
C ARG A 50 15.26 10.36 0.35
N GLU A 51 15.76 10.42 1.58
CA GLU A 51 16.89 9.61 2.03
C GLU A 51 16.57 8.10 1.97
N SER A 52 15.36 7.71 2.38
CA SER A 52 14.95 6.31 2.36
C SER A 52 14.64 5.81 0.95
N GLN A 53 14.12 6.68 0.07
CA GLN A 53 13.78 6.35 -1.32
C GLN A 53 15.02 6.06 -2.19
N LEU A 54 16.17 6.65 -1.90
CA LEU A 54 17.43 6.37 -2.62
C LEU A 54 17.88 4.90 -2.56
N ARG A 55 17.32 4.10 -1.65
CA ARG A 55 17.66 2.69 -1.47
C ARG A 55 16.57 1.74 -1.97
N ASP A 56 15.51 2.24 -2.56
CA ASP A 56 14.33 1.42 -2.89
C ASP A 56 14.61 0.43 -4.00
N GLU A 57 15.38 0.81 -5.01
CA GLU A 57 15.80 -0.09 -6.06
C GLU A 57 16.60 -1.28 -5.48
N GLU A 58 17.67 -0.99 -4.71
CA GLU A 58 18.54 -2.01 -4.12
C GLU A 58 17.84 -2.87 -3.08
N MET A 59 17.04 -2.24 -2.22
CA MET A 59 16.52 -2.89 -1.01
C MET A 59 15.10 -3.46 -1.19
N LEU A 60 14.33 -2.99 -2.16
CA LEU A 60 12.95 -3.41 -2.39
C LEU A 60 12.76 -4.04 -3.77
N ALA A 61 12.98 -3.29 -4.86
CA ALA A 61 12.66 -3.76 -6.20
C ALA A 61 13.55 -4.94 -6.61
N ARG A 62 14.87 -4.80 -6.56
CA ARG A 62 15.80 -5.86 -7.00
C ARG A 62 15.66 -7.18 -6.24
N PRO A 63 15.51 -7.23 -4.89
CA PRO A 63 15.22 -8.46 -4.18
C PRO A 63 13.88 -9.09 -4.58
N LEU A 64 12.85 -8.28 -4.82
CA LEU A 64 11.55 -8.78 -5.25
C LEU A 64 11.60 -9.34 -6.67
N LEU A 65 12.23 -8.64 -7.61
CA LEU A 65 12.43 -9.11 -8.99
C LEU A 65 13.18 -10.45 -9.04
N ASN A 66 14.23 -10.62 -8.22
CA ASN A 66 14.95 -11.88 -8.10
C ASN A 66 14.06 -13.06 -7.65
N LEU A 67 13.09 -12.79 -6.77
CA LEU A 67 12.12 -13.81 -6.32
C LEU A 67 11.04 -14.08 -7.37
N LEU A 68 10.79 -13.14 -8.26
CA LEU A 68 9.77 -13.23 -9.31
C LEU A 68 10.30 -13.64 -10.69
N LYS A 69 11.59 -13.94 -10.81
CA LYS A 69 12.25 -14.25 -12.10
C LYS A 69 11.56 -15.34 -12.94
N ASP A 70 10.87 -16.29 -12.27
CA ASP A 70 10.17 -17.40 -12.92
C ASP A 70 8.65 -17.11 -13.08
N VAL A 71 8.20 -15.90 -12.75
CA VAL A 71 6.81 -15.44 -12.91
C VAL A 71 6.74 -14.48 -14.09
N ALA A 72 6.14 -14.92 -15.20
CA ALA A 72 6.18 -14.18 -16.46
C ALA A 72 5.52 -12.79 -16.38
N GLU A 73 4.36 -12.68 -15.73
CA GLU A 73 3.60 -11.43 -15.56
C GLU A 73 3.14 -11.32 -14.10
N PRO A 74 4.03 -10.95 -13.15
CA PRO A 74 3.66 -10.90 -11.74
C PRO A 74 2.54 -9.88 -11.47
N PHE A 75 1.55 -10.30 -10.70
CA PHE A 75 0.42 -9.46 -10.32
C PHE A 75 0.55 -9.00 -8.87
N ILE A 76 0.70 -7.70 -8.68
CA ILE A 76 1.09 -7.08 -7.43
C ILE A 76 -0.02 -6.19 -6.87
N LEU A 77 -0.32 -6.32 -5.59
CA LEU A 77 -1.05 -5.32 -4.81
C LEU A 77 -0.04 -4.47 -4.02
N ASP A 78 0.05 -3.19 -4.34
CA ASP A 78 0.80 -2.20 -3.57
C ASP A 78 -0.16 -1.49 -2.61
N PHE A 79 -0.30 -2.04 -1.40
CA PHE A 79 -1.21 -1.58 -0.36
C PHE A 79 -0.58 -0.44 0.45
N ALA A 80 -1.33 0.65 0.64
CA ALA A 80 -0.83 1.92 1.17
C ALA A 80 0.38 2.41 0.37
N THR A 81 0.20 2.44 -0.96
CA THR A 81 1.25 2.77 -1.92
C THR A 81 1.84 4.17 -1.70
N GLY A 82 1.12 5.06 -0.99
CA GLY A 82 1.49 6.45 -0.80
C GLY A 82 1.68 7.15 -2.14
N THR A 83 2.85 7.74 -2.34
CA THR A 83 3.23 8.39 -3.61
C THR A 83 3.83 7.40 -4.63
N GLY A 84 3.53 6.09 -4.53
CA GLY A 84 3.93 5.07 -5.51
C GLY A 84 5.40 4.65 -5.43
N ARG A 85 5.95 4.55 -4.23
CA ARG A 85 7.38 4.28 -3.98
C ARG A 85 7.87 2.97 -4.59
N LEU A 86 7.26 1.84 -4.22
CA LEU A 86 7.63 0.53 -4.77
C LEU A 86 7.21 0.42 -6.24
N SER A 87 6.01 0.88 -6.56
CA SER A 87 5.52 0.88 -7.93
C SER A 87 6.48 1.61 -8.89
N TYR A 88 7.00 2.78 -8.47
CA TYR A 88 8.02 3.51 -9.24
C TYR A 88 9.30 2.70 -9.41
N ALA A 89 9.83 2.11 -8.33
CA ALA A 89 11.08 1.35 -8.37
C ALA A 89 10.98 0.09 -9.26
N LEU A 90 9.81 -0.58 -9.27
CA LEU A 90 9.56 -1.74 -10.14
C LEU A 90 9.37 -1.33 -11.60
N LEU A 91 8.54 -0.32 -11.88
CA LEU A 91 8.25 0.12 -13.24
C LEU A 91 9.43 0.83 -13.91
N SER A 92 10.42 1.29 -13.13
CA SER A 92 11.68 1.83 -13.65
C SER A 92 12.66 0.73 -14.10
N ASP A 93 12.43 -0.53 -13.69
CA ASP A 93 13.28 -1.66 -14.08
C ASP A 93 12.80 -2.22 -15.43
N PRO A 94 13.66 -2.29 -16.46
CA PRO A 94 13.26 -2.74 -17.80
C PRO A 94 12.84 -4.22 -17.86
N ASP A 95 13.25 -5.03 -16.88
CA ASP A 95 12.90 -6.43 -16.81
C ASP A 95 11.54 -6.69 -16.15
N PHE A 96 10.92 -5.63 -15.56
CA PHE A 96 9.61 -5.75 -14.95
C PHE A 96 8.48 -5.66 -15.98
N ASN A 97 7.76 -6.76 -16.17
CA ASN A 97 6.63 -6.87 -17.09
C ASN A 97 5.29 -7.20 -16.37
N GLY A 98 5.25 -6.99 -15.05
CA GLY A 98 4.07 -7.26 -14.23
C GLY A 98 3.01 -6.17 -14.27
N ARG A 99 1.91 -6.39 -13.55
CA ARG A 99 0.85 -5.41 -13.32
C ARG A 99 0.73 -5.09 -11.84
N ILE A 100 0.39 -3.85 -11.54
CA ILE A 100 0.26 -3.33 -10.17
C ILE A 100 -1.14 -2.75 -9.96
N ILE A 101 -1.80 -3.12 -8.87
CA ILE A 101 -2.91 -2.38 -8.30
C ILE A 101 -2.35 -1.55 -7.14
N ALA A 102 -2.26 -0.25 -7.34
CA ALA A 102 -1.79 0.71 -6.34
C ALA A 102 -2.98 1.22 -5.52
N LEU A 103 -3.01 0.86 -4.24
CA LEU A 103 -4.12 1.16 -3.34
C LEU A 103 -3.67 2.09 -2.22
N ASP A 104 -4.41 3.15 -1.96
CA ASP A 104 -4.20 4.02 -0.79
C ASP A 104 -5.53 4.57 -0.27
N LEU A 105 -5.55 5.00 0.99
CA LEU A 105 -6.70 5.66 1.60
C LEU A 105 -6.78 7.14 1.22
N SER A 106 -5.66 7.76 0.87
CA SER A 106 -5.53 9.17 0.50
C SER A 106 -5.59 9.35 -1.01
N GLN A 107 -6.57 10.12 -1.47
CA GLN A 107 -6.65 10.50 -2.88
C GLN A 107 -5.45 11.36 -3.28
N GLY A 108 -5.03 12.29 -2.42
CA GLY A 108 -3.88 13.16 -2.68
C GLY A 108 -2.56 12.38 -2.86
N MET A 109 -2.37 11.28 -2.11
CA MET A 109 -1.22 10.38 -2.30
C MET A 109 -1.27 9.69 -3.67
N LEU A 110 -2.43 9.14 -4.05
CA LEU A 110 -2.61 8.49 -5.35
C LEU A 110 -2.44 9.47 -6.52
N GLU A 111 -2.88 10.72 -6.38
CA GLU A 111 -2.63 11.78 -7.39
C GLU A 111 -1.13 12.04 -7.57
N GLN A 112 -0.35 12.08 -6.48
CA GLN A 112 1.11 12.20 -6.57
C GLN A 112 1.76 10.95 -7.19
N ALA A 113 1.26 9.74 -6.85
CA ALA A 113 1.72 8.50 -7.45
C ALA A 113 1.45 8.48 -8.96
N ALA A 114 0.23 8.81 -9.38
CA ALA A 114 -0.15 8.86 -10.79
C ALA A 114 0.72 9.87 -11.58
N ALA A 115 0.97 11.05 -11.00
CA ALA A 115 1.83 12.07 -11.63
C ALA A 115 3.28 11.59 -11.76
N LYS A 116 3.82 10.93 -10.72
CA LYS A 116 5.19 10.38 -10.72
C LYS A 116 5.35 9.25 -11.73
N LEU A 117 4.42 8.30 -11.77
CA LEU A 117 4.48 7.16 -12.69
C LEU A 117 4.21 7.59 -14.13
N GLY A 118 3.33 8.57 -14.35
CA GLY A 118 3.12 9.16 -15.67
C GLY A 118 4.33 9.96 -16.21
N SER A 119 5.29 10.36 -15.36
CA SER A 119 6.54 10.94 -15.83
C SER A 119 7.52 9.90 -16.38
N LEU A 120 7.48 8.66 -15.87
CA LEU A 120 8.26 7.54 -16.41
C LEU A 120 7.88 7.24 -17.86
N ASP A 121 6.60 7.33 -18.20
CA ASP A 121 6.13 7.07 -19.57
C ASP A 121 6.78 8.01 -20.57
N LYS A 122 6.93 9.30 -20.22
CA LYS A 122 7.54 10.28 -21.10
C LYS A 122 9.03 10.02 -21.33
N GLU A 123 9.73 9.58 -20.26
CA GLU A 123 11.15 9.25 -20.34
C GLU A 123 11.39 7.93 -21.10
N GLN A 124 10.50 6.94 -20.93
CA GLN A 124 10.61 5.64 -21.57
C GLN A 124 10.03 5.60 -22.99
N GLU A 125 9.00 6.40 -23.31
CA GLU A 125 8.45 6.50 -24.66
C GLU A 125 9.48 7.04 -25.65
N GLU A 126 10.40 7.89 -25.21
CA GLU A 126 11.56 8.31 -25.99
C GLU A 126 12.57 7.18 -26.24
N LEU A 127 12.62 6.15 -25.36
CA LEU A 127 13.63 5.09 -25.39
C LEU A 127 13.11 3.75 -25.93
N THR A 128 11.87 3.33 -25.59
CA THR A 128 11.40 1.94 -25.78
C THR A 128 10.03 1.78 -26.41
N HIS A 129 9.26 2.85 -26.64
CA HIS A 129 7.85 2.80 -27.09
C HIS A 129 6.90 1.96 -26.18
N SER A 130 7.28 1.69 -24.95
CA SER A 130 6.46 0.96 -23.96
C SER A 130 5.74 1.94 -23.04
N LYS A 131 4.43 1.75 -22.80
CA LYS A 131 3.65 2.57 -21.87
C LYS A 131 3.60 1.90 -20.50
N THR A 132 4.30 2.47 -19.55
CA THR A 132 4.35 2.01 -18.15
C THR A 132 3.01 2.24 -17.43
N ALA A 133 2.27 3.31 -17.80
CA ALA A 133 0.97 3.64 -17.25
C ALA A 133 -0.09 2.56 -17.47
N ASP A 134 0.05 1.74 -18.52
CA ASP A 134 -0.87 0.62 -18.76
C ASP A 134 -0.68 -0.53 -17.75
N ASN A 135 0.41 -0.53 -16.99
CA ASN A 135 0.75 -1.58 -16.04
C ASN A 135 0.36 -1.26 -14.59
N VAL A 136 -0.16 -0.05 -14.31
CA VAL A 136 -0.63 0.33 -12.98
C VAL A 136 -2.05 0.87 -13.03
N GLU A 137 -2.89 0.42 -12.09
CA GLU A 137 -4.23 0.95 -11.87
C GLU A 137 -4.39 1.40 -10.43
N PHE A 138 -5.07 2.54 -10.21
CA PHE A 138 -5.16 3.19 -8.90
C PHE A 138 -6.53 2.97 -8.27
N LEU A 139 -6.55 2.57 -7.00
CA LEU A 139 -7.75 2.40 -6.21
C LEU A 139 -7.66 3.14 -4.89
N ARG A 140 -8.54 4.12 -4.68
CA ARG A 140 -8.74 4.69 -3.35
C ARG A 140 -9.62 3.76 -2.53
N HIS A 141 -9.10 3.28 -1.39
CA HIS A 141 -9.85 2.42 -0.47
C HIS A 141 -9.41 2.68 0.97
N LEU A 142 -10.38 2.86 1.87
CA LEU A 142 -10.08 3.43 3.19
C LEU A 142 -9.37 2.49 4.16
N SER A 143 -9.60 1.18 4.08
CA SER A 143 -9.02 0.23 5.03
C SER A 143 -9.25 -1.23 4.61
N VAL A 144 -9.08 -2.16 5.53
CA VAL A 144 -9.51 -3.56 5.39
C VAL A 144 -10.99 -3.71 5.81
N PRO A 145 -11.74 -4.68 5.28
CA PRO A 145 -11.30 -5.75 4.36
C PRO A 145 -11.04 -5.24 2.93
N LEU A 146 -10.10 -5.89 2.25
CA LEU A 146 -9.74 -5.55 0.88
C LEU A 146 -10.85 -5.97 -0.11
N PRO A 147 -11.15 -5.15 -1.13
CA PRO A 147 -12.22 -5.43 -2.09
C PRO A 147 -11.74 -6.40 -3.20
N PHE A 148 -11.03 -7.46 -2.84
CA PHE A 148 -10.49 -8.44 -3.77
C PHE A 148 -10.84 -9.86 -3.34
N PRO A 149 -10.97 -10.82 -4.26
CA PRO A 149 -11.15 -12.24 -3.93
C PRO A 149 -9.90 -12.82 -3.25
N ALA A 150 -10.05 -13.98 -2.64
CA ALA A 150 -8.91 -14.74 -2.11
C ALA A 150 -7.99 -15.19 -3.26
N ALA A 151 -6.69 -15.33 -2.94
CA ALA A 151 -5.66 -15.80 -3.88
C ALA A 151 -5.66 -15.02 -5.21
N ALA A 152 -5.78 -13.71 -5.13
CA ALA A 152 -5.87 -12.81 -6.29
C ALA A 152 -4.53 -12.28 -6.78
N PHE A 153 -3.48 -12.30 -5.95
CA PHE A 153 -2.19 -11.68 -6.22
C PHE A 153 -1.02 -12.63 -5.98
N ASP A 154 0.05 -12.45 -6.77
CA ASP A 154 1.34 -13.09 -6.54
C ASP A 154 2.12 -12.41 -5.42
N VAL A 155 1.99 -11.08 -5.32
CA VAL A 155 2.68 -10.25 -4.34
C VAL A 155 1.71 -9.30 -3.67
N VAL A 156 1.86 -9.12 -2.37
CA VAL A 156 1.33 -7.97 -1.62
C VAL A 156 2.51 -7.18 -1.06
N CYS A 157 2.54 -5.89 -1.37
CA CYS A 157 3.42 -4.93 -0.75
C CYS A 157 2.65 -4.10 0.28
N ALA A 158 3.26 -3.83 1.45
CA ALA A 158 2.67 -3.01 2.50
C ALA A 158 3.80 -2.37 3.33
N LEU A 159 4.33 -1.23 2.87
CA LEU A 159 5.50 -0.59 3.46
C LEU A 159 5.12 0.55 4.41
N GLU A 160 5.76 0.60 5.59
CA GLU A 160 5.61 1.66 6.59
C GLU A 160 4.15 1.90 7.04
N VAL A 161 3.31 0.85 7.03
CA VAL A 161 1.86 0.98 7.25
C VAL A 161 1.32 0.13 8.39
N LEU A 162 1.91 -1.04 8.70
CA LEU A 162 1.36 -1.95 9.72
C LEU A 162 1.29 -1.30 11.11
N GLU A 163 2.23 -0.43 11.44
CA GLU A 163 2.27 0.35 12.68
C GLU A 163 1.13 1.37 12.79
N LEU A 164 0.46 1.68 11.69
CA LEU A 164 -0.67 2.60 11.65
C LEU A 164 -2.01 1.91 11.93
N PHE A 165 -2.04 0.59 11.99
CA PHE A 165 -3.23 -0.15 12.41
C PHE A 165 -3.27 -0.31 13.93
N PRO A 166 -4.43 -0.12 14.57
CA PRO A 166 -4.60 -0.45 15.98
C PRO A 166 -4.29 -1.92 16.27
N ASN A 167 -4.63 -2.81 15.34
CA ASN A 167 -4.34 -4.24 15.36
C ASN A 167 -3.71 -4.67 14.04
N MET A 168 -2.43 -5.04 14.05
CA MET A 168 -1.68 -5.51 12.86
C MET A 168 -2.19 -6.86 12.33
N GLU A 169 -2.93 -7.63 13.11
CA GLU A 169 -3.45 -8.93 12.70
C GLU A 169 -4.51 -8.80 11.61
N GLU A 170 -5.30 -7.74 11.65
CA GLU A 170 -6.36 -7.51 10.65
C GLU A 170 -5.81 -7.35 9.23
N PRO A 171 -4.87 -6.42 8.94
CA PRO A 171 -4.29 -6.33 7.61
C PRO A 171 -3.47 -7.57 7.23
N LEU A 172 -2.76 -8.21 8.16
CA LEU A 172 -2.00 -9.43 7.85
C LEU A 172 -2.91 -10.60 7.45
N ALA A 173 -4.07 -10.76 8.10
CA ALA A 173 -5.07 -11.76 7.70
C ALA A 173 -5.60 -11.49 6.28
N GLU A 174 -5.86 -10.22 5.95
CA GLU A 174 -6.30 -9.82 4.60
C GLU A 174 -5.20 -10.01 3.55
N PHE A 175 -3.93 -9.67 3.87
CA PHE A 175 -2.81 -9.93 2.96
C PHE A 175 -2.65 -11.41 2.69
N SER A 176 -2.71 -12.25 3.74
CA SER A 176 -2.72 -13.70 3.56
C SER A 176 -3.90 -14.18 2.72
N ARG A 177 -5.10 -13.64 2.94
CA ARG A 177 -6.29 -14.02 2.17
C ARG A 177 -6.17 -13.74 0.69
N VAL A 178 -5.69 -12.53 0.34
CA VAL A 178 -5.62 -12.10 -1.09
C VAL A 178 -4.38 -12.62 -1.81
N LEU A 179 -3.32 -13.02 -1.11
CA LEU A 179 -2.17 -13.70 -1.69
C LEU A 179 -2.52 -15.14 -2.08
N ARG A 180 -2.01 -15.60 -3.23
CA ARG A 180 -2.05 -17.03 -3.57
C ARG A 180 -1.16 -17.85 -2.64
N PRO A 181 -1.37 -19.16 -2.49
CA PRO A 181 -0.40 -20.06 -1.84
C PRO A 181 0.96 -19.95 -2.53
N GLY A 182 2.04 -19.78 -1.77
CA GLY A 182 3.38 -19.50 -2.27
C GLY A 182 3.62 -18.07 -2.76
N GLY A 183 2.62 -17.17 -2.64
CA GLY A 183 2.76 -15.74 -2.94
C GLY A 183 3.64 -15.02 -1.91
N ILE A 184 4.13 -13.83 -2.27
CA ILE A 184 5.12 -13.06 -1.53
C ILE A 184 4.48 -11.88 -0.82
N LEU A 185 4.73 -11.75 0.47
CA LEU A 185 4.50 -10.51 1.22
C LEU A 185 5.83 -9.76 1.35
N ILE A 186 5.88 -8.52 0.86
CA ILE A 186 6.94 -7.57 1.18
C ILE A 186 6.37 -6.46 2.06
N THR A 187 6.91 -6.34 3.29
CA THR A 187 6.42 -5.36 4.25
C THR A 187 7.58 -4.77 5.05
N SER A 188 7.28 -3.95 6.03
CA SER A 188 8.27 -3.37 6.92
C SER A 188 7.90 -3.56 8.39
N ARG A 189 8.92 -3.52 9.24
CA ARG A 189 8.82 -3.49 10.69
C ARG A 189 9.52 -2.24 11.20
N GLY A 190 8.84 -1.42 11.99
CA GLY A 190 9.47 -0.29 12.66
C GLY A 190 10.61 -0.75 13.57
N THR A 191 11.72 -0.02 13.58
CA THR A 191 12.84 -0.25 14.50
C THR A 191 12.64 0.55 15.79
N GLU A 192 13.42 0.25 16.80
CA GLU A 192 13.43 0.96 18.09
C GLU A 192 13.74 2.47 17.93
N GLU A 193 14.42 2.83 16.82
CA GLU A 193 14.75 4.21 16.47
C GLU A 193 13.58 4.98 15.85
N SER A 194 12.51 4.30 15.44
CA SER A 194 11.30 4.93 14.85
C SER A 194 10.50 5.79 15.84
N GLY A 195 10.82 5.70 17.14
CA GLY A 195 10.13 6.45 18.19
C GLY A 195 8.75 5.90 18.58
N ARG A 196 8.17 4.99 17.80
CA ARG A 196 6.82 4.41 18.02
C ARG A 196 6.85 3.15 18.90
N LYS A 197 7.59 3.18 20.01
CA LYS A 197 7.91 2.01 20.86
C LYS A 197 6.69 1.17 21.23
N ALA A 198 5.56 1.76 21.51
CA ALA A 198 4.34 1.03 21.90
C ALA A 198 3.73 0.15 20.79
N ARG A 199 4.08 0.40 19.53
CA ARG A 199 3.57 -0.32 18.35
C ARG A 199 4.61 -1.19 17.67
N ILE A 200 5.89 -1.06 18.06
CA ILE A 200 6.96 -1.85 17.49
C ILE A 200 6.95 -3.25 18.12
N LYS A 201 6.92 -4.26 17.27
CA LYS A 201 7.15 -5.65 17.65
C LYS A 201 8.65 -5.95 17.54
N SER A 202 9.21 -6.72 18.48
CA SER A 202 10.56 -7.28 18.28
C SER A 202 10.57 -8.18 17.03
N LYS A 203 11.76 -8.48 16.48
CA LYS A 203 11.86 -9.40 15.32
C LYS A 203 11.19 -10.74 15.60
N ALA A 204 11.37 -11.29 16.81
CA ALA A 204 10.76 -12.55 17.24
C ALA A 204 9.22 -12.44 17.29
N GLN A 205 8.69 -11.39 17.91
CA GLN A 205 7.24 -11.15 17.98
C GLN A 205 6.63 -10.94 16.59
N PHE A 206 7.32 -10.21 15.71
CA PHE A 206 6.86 -10.00 14.35
C PHE A 206 6.88 -11.30 13.54
N GLY A 207 7.93 -12.12 13.69
CA GLY A 207 8.00 -13.45 13.10
C GLY A 207 6.87 -14.37 13.57
N SER A 208 6.57 -14.39 14.90
CA SER A 208 5.42 -15.15 15.44
C SER A 208 4.09 -14.67 14.85
N LEU A 209 3.95 -13.36 14.64
CA LEU A 209 2.76 -12.78 14.04
C LEU A 209 2.60 -13.22 12.57
N LEU A 210 3.70 -13.20 11.80
CA LEU A 210 3.71 -13.71 10.43
C LEU A 210 3.31 -15.19 10.37
N THR A 211 3.90 -16.03 11.22
CA THR A 211 3.57 -17.47 11.29
C THR A 211 2.09 -17.70 11.63
N LYS A 212 1.53 -16.91 12.57
CA LYS A 212 0.11 -16.97 12.93
C LYS A 212 -0.81 -16.71 11.74
N HIS A 213 -0.38 -15.85 10.81
CA HIS A 213 -1.14 -15.48 9.60
C HIS A 213 -0.70 -16.23 8.34
N ASP A 214 -0.20 -17.45 8.49
CA ASP A 214 0.11 -18.37 7.39
C ASP A 214 1.31 -17.95 6.53
N PHE A 215 2.26 -17.20 7.09
CA PHE A 215 3.52 -16.85 6.43
C PHE A 215 4.68 -17.65 6.98
N ALA A 216 5.56 -18.12 6.09
CA ALA A 216 6.79 -18.82 6.43
C ALA A 216 7.98 -18.22 5.65
N ASN A 217 9.16 -18.82 5.83
CA ASN A 217 10.38 -18.45 5.10
C ASN A 217 10.62 -16.93 5.06
N PHE A 218 10.40 -16.26 6.21
CA PHE A 218 10.55 -14.83 6.27
C PHE A 218 11.97 -14.39 6.57
N GLN A 219 12.37 -13.29 5.94
CA GLN A 219 13.63 -12.61 6.17
C GLN A 219 13.36 -11.19 6.67
N ILE A 220 14.00 -10.82 7.79
CA ILE A 220 13.93 -9.46 8.37
C ILE A 220 15.33 -8.86 8.28
N ALA A 221 15.52 -7.90 7.40
CA ALA A 221 16.79 -7.25 7.13
C ALA A 221 16.68 -5.73 7.32
N ARG A 222 17.76 -5.06 7.76
CA ARG A 222 17.78 -3.60 7.85
C ARG A 222 17.56 -2.98 6.47
N TRP A 223 16.57 -2.10 6.37
CA TRP A 223 16.30 -1.33 5.17
C TRP A 223 16.88 0.08 5.29
N TRP A 224 16.44 0.80 6.31
CA TRP A 224 17.00 2.09 6.68
C TRP A 224 16.85 2.34 8.19
N LYS A 225 17.19 3.55 8.67
CA LYS A 225 17.27 3.84 10.12
C LYS A 225 15.99 3.45 10.87
N LEU A 226 14.82 3.80 10.34
CA LEU A 226 13.54 3.66 11.04
C LEU A 226 12.83 2.33 10.77
N PHE A 227 13.21 1.59 9.72
CA PHE A 227 12.51 0.37 9.33
C PHE A 227 13.45 -0.77 8.91
N ASP A 228 13.06 -1.97 9.28
CA ASP A 228 13.54 -3.21 8.67
C ASP A 228 12.61 -3.58 7.51
N ARG A 229 13.16 -4.09 6.39
CA ARG A 229 12.42 -4.76 5.33
C ARG A 229 12.10 -6.18 5.78
N VAL A 230 10.88 -6.63 5.49
CA VAL A 230 10.43 -8.00 5.73
C VAL A 230 9.94 -8.58 4.42
N ILE A 231 10.49 -9.72 4.02
CA ILE A 231 9.97 -10.54 2.93
C ILE A 231 9.53 -11.87 3.53
N ALA A 232 8.32 -12.31 3.24
CA ALA A 232 7.75 -13.56 3.73
C ALA A 232 6.98 -14.25 2.60
N MET A 233 6.87 -15.56 2.66
CA MET A 233 6.10 -16.35 1.70
C MET A 233 4.85 -16.92 2.38
N LYS A 234 3.71 -16.84 1.73
CA LYS A 234 2.51 -17.54 2.18
C LYS A 234 2.71 -19.06 2.05
N ASN A 235 2.29 -19.82 3.06
CA ASN A 235 2.38 -21.28 3.04
C ASN A 235 1.64 -21.88 1.83
N GLY A 236 2.10 -23.04 1.40
CA GLY A 236 1.56 -23.76 0.25
C GLY A 236 2.25 -23.39 -1.06
N SER A 237 1.69 -23.86 -2.15
CA SER A 237 2.16 -23.63 -3.52
C SER A 237 0.98 -23.62 -4.48
N SER A 238 1.01 -22.75 -5.45
CA SER A 238 0.11 -22.71 -6.60
C SER A 238 0.80 -22.06 -7.79
N ASP A 239 0.25 -22.24 -8.97
CA ASP A 239 0.71 -21.51 -10.14
C ASP A 239 0.53 -20.00 -9.94
N PRO A 240 1.36 -19.16 -10.59
CA PRO A 240 1.18 -17.73 -10.64
C PRO A 240 -0.23 -17.33 -11.10
N VAL A 241 -0.76 -16.26 -10.54
CA VAL A 241 -2.08 -15.80 -10.96
C VAL A 241 -1.97 -15.02 -12.27
N ARG A 242 -2.99 -15.15 -13.12
CA ARG A 242 -3.07 -14.30 -14.31
C ARG A 242 -3.41 -12.87 -13.89
N ALA A 243 -2.60 -11.92 -14.32
CA ALA A 243 -2.87 -10.50 -14.08
C ALA A 243 -4.20 -10.07 -14.73
N ARG A 244 -4.97 -9.27 -14.01
CA ARG A 244 -6.31 -8.78 -14.41
C ARG A 244 -6.39 -7.27 -14.28
N LYS A 245 -7.28 -6.66 -15.04
CA LYS A 245 -7.64 -5.26 -14.84
C LYS A 245 -8.49 -5.10 -13.58
N LEU A 246 -8.42 -3.94 -12.95
CA LEU A 246 -9.18 -3.63 -11.73
C LEU A 246 -10.69 -3.89 -11.91
N LYS A 247 -11.25 -3.55 -13.07
CA LYS A 247 -12.66 -3.78 -13.41
C LYS A 247 -13.11 -5.25 -13.39
N ASP A 248 -12.16 -6.17 -13.57
CA ASP A 248 -12.43 -7.63 -13.64
C ASP A 248 -12.00 -8.33 -12.32
N LEU A 249 -11.48 -7.56 -11.36
CA LEU A 249 -10.94 -8.06 -10.10
C LEU A 249 -11.68 -7.53 -8.87
N MET A 250 -11.99 -6.23 -8.86
CA MET A 250 -12.55 -5.56 -7.68
C MET A 250 -13.95 -6.06 -7.35
N GLN A 251 -14.17 -6.50 -6.12
CA GLN A 251 -15.46 -6.91 -5.61
C GLN A 251 -16.33 -5.70 -5.29
N CYS A 252 -17.55 -5.69 -5.79
CA CYS A 252 -18.55 -4.69 -5.42
C CYS A 252 -18.90 -4.80 -3.94
N SER A 253 -18.84 -3.69 -3.21
CA SER A 253 -19.17 -3.67 -1.78
C SER A 253 -20.64 -3.98 -1.48
N MET A 254 -21.56 -3.88 -2.47
CA MET A 254 -22.97 -4.20 -2.30
C MET A 254 -23.29 -5.66 -2.62
N CYS A 255 -22.82 -6.18 -3.77
CA CYS A 255 -23.25 -7.49 -4.27
C CYS A 255 -22.12 -8.53 -4.38
N ARG A 256 -20.88 -8.16 -4.05
CA ARG A 256 -19.66 -9.00 -4.07
C ARG A 256 -19.26 -9.52 -5.46
N GLN A 257 -19.94 -9.13 -6.53
CA GLN A 257 -19.54 -9.48 -7.89
C GLN A 257 -18.34 -8.65 -8.34
N THR A 258 -17.57 -9.16 -9.31
CA THR A 258 -16.32 -8.55 -9.80
C THR A 258 -16.45 -7.98 -11.21
N GLN A 259 -17.66 -7.87 -11.75
CA GLN A 259 -17.90 -7.41 -13.12
C GLN A 259 -18.27 -5.92 -13.11
N TRP A 260 -17.35 -5.09 -13.55
CA TRP A 260 -17.54 -3.66 -13.68
C TRP A 260 -17.42 -3.24 -15.14
N GLU A 261 -18.26 -2.31 -15.55
CA GLU A 261 -18.08 -1.53 -16.76
C GLU A 261 -17.31 -0.27 -16.42
N HIS A 262 -16.24 0.00 -17.17
CA HIS A 262 -15.42 1.18 -16.99
C HIS A 262 -15.78 2.18 -18.09
N GLU A 263 -16.45 3.25 -17.71
CA GLU A 263 -16.69 4.44 -18.50
C GLU A 263 -15.66 5.52 -18.19
N VAL A 264 -15.65 6.61 -18.92
CA VAL A 264 -14.61 7.66 -18.83
C VAL A 264 -14.41 8.16 -17.38
N ASN A 265 -15.48 8.34 -16.62
CA ASN A 265 -15.45 8.92 -15.29
C ASN A 265 -16.12 8.04 -14.22
N GLU A 266 -16.53 6.83 -14.54
CA GLU A 266 -17.19 5.97 -13.58
C GLU A 266 -16.94 4.47 -13.82
N PHE A 267 -17.00 3.72 -12.72
CA PHE A 267 -17.14 2.26 -12.71
C PHE A 267 -18.58 1.91 -12.37
N LEU A 268 -19.25 1.17 -13.22
CA LEU A 268 -20.62 0.71 -13.03
C LEU A 268 -20.61 -0.79 -12.77
N CYS A 269 -21.12 -1.23 -11.62
CA CYS A 269 -21.29 -2.65 -11.33
C CYS A 269 -22.42 -3.24 -12.21
N LYS A 270 -22.09 -4.18 -13.08
CA LYS A 270 -23.05 -4.81 -14.01
C LYS A 270 -24.16 -5.58 -13.33
N ASN A 271 -23.96 -6.01 -12.10
CA ASN A 271 -24.94 -6.82 -11.36
C ASN A 271 -25.95 -5.99 -10.56
N CYS A 272 -25.50 -4.92 -9.87
CA CYS A 272 -26.39 -4.16 -8.95
C CYS A 272 -26.51 -2.67 -9.30
N GLY A 273 -25.81 -2.19 -10.33
CA GLY A 273 -25.88 -0.80 -10.76
C GLY A 273 -25.13 0.18 -9.83
N LYS A 274 -24.35 -0.30 -8.85
CA LYS A 274 -23.52 0.59 -8.01
C LYS A 274 -22.51 1.32 -8.87
N LYS A 275 -22.43 2.64 -8.67
CA LYS A 275 -21.46 3.51 -9.34
C LYS A 275 -20.34 3.91 -8.40
N LEU A 276 -19.12 3.98 -8.94
CA LEU A 276 -17.94 4.56 -8.30
C LEU A 276 -17.37 5.61 -9.24
N SER A 277 -16.98 6.76 -8.69
CA SER A 277 -16.37 7.83 -9.50
C SER A 277 -14.92 7.47 -9.86
N VAL A 278 -14.48 7.92 -11.02
CA VAL A 278 -13.09 7.86 -11.46
C VAL A 278 -12.58 9.29 -11.66
N THR A 279 -11.42 9.61 -11.08
CA THR A 279 -10.81 10.93 -11.25
C THR A 279 -10.20 11.07 -12.65
N LYS A 280 -9.81 12.30 -13.02
CA LYS A 280 -9.12 12.56 -14.29
C LYS A 280 -7.75 11.86 -14.39
N GLU A 281 -7.14 11.51 -13.26
CA GLU A 281 -5.91 10.72 -13.17
C GLU A 281 -6.17 9.21 -13.26
N GLY A 282 -7.41 8.77 -13.45
CA GLY A 282 -7.78 7.34 -13.52
C GLY A 282 -7.93 6.64 -12.17
N ILE A 283 -8.03 7.39 -11.06
CA ILE A 283 -8.17 6.81 -9.70
C ILE A 283 -9.63 6.43 -9.46
N VAL A 284 -9.89 5.15 -9.19
CA VAL A 284 -11.22 4.66 -8.81
C VAL A 284 -11.46 4.97 -7.33
N LEU A 285 -12.58 5.62 -7.01
CA LEU A 285 -12.96 6.03 -5.65
C LEU A 285 -13.97 5.03 -5.06
N ASN A 286 -13.49 4.05 -4.25
CA ASN A 286 -14.31 3.02 -3.61
C ASN A 286 -14.59 3.32 -2.13
#